data_e098f0d952c1d9521f6fde7e1c61cb92
#
_entry.id   e098f0d952c1d9521f6fde7e1c61cb92
#
_cell.length_a   1.000
_cell.length_b   1.000
_cell.length_c   1.000
_cell.angle_alpha   90.00
_cell.angle_beta   90.00
_cell.angle_gamma   90.00
#
_symmetry.space_group_name_H-M   'P 1'
#
loop_
_entity.id
_entity.type
_entity.pdbx_description
1 polymer ?
#
loop_
_entity_poly.entity_id
_entity_poly.type
_entity_poly.pdbx_seq_one_letter_code
_entity_poly.pdbx_strand_id
1 'polypeptide(L)'
;MKFLKPIVILFLLFSTVLSGGCGHTKEDQERIIRYLDNRFGKDTYTIKQDESYYRWFVTLNQYPDLTVYYTVSRDPLSMTSPSITTNFDEVFSEHAVEEYKKTHALGDDVLVFDDSIDFVYHTKVTVSYTHL
;
A
#
# COMPACT_ATOMS: atom_id res chain seq x y z
N MET A 1 23.43 23.72 -41.29
CA MET A 1 22.54 23.60 -40.12
C MET A 1 21.22 22.87 -40.41
N LYS A 2 21.04 22.29 -41.57
CA LYS A 2 19.84 21.50 -41.90
C LYS A 2 19.88 20.06 -41.35
N PHE A 3 21.00 19.57 -40.85
CA PHE A 3 21.20 18.19 -40.34
C PHE A 3 20.96 18.02 -38.84
N LEU A 4 20.88 19.11 -38.05
CA LEU A 4 20.66 19.02 -36.61
C LEU A 4 19.20 18.70 -36.25
N LYS A 5 18.24 19.14 -37.07
CA LYS A 5 16.80 18.89 -36.80
C LYS A 5 16.42 17.40 -36.83
N PRO A 6 16.83 16.59 -37.83
CA PRO A 6 16.50 15.17 -37.81
C PRO A 6 17.20 14.38 -36.70
N ILE A 7 18.43 14.78 -36.30
CA ILE A 7 19.15 14.14 -35.20
C ILE A 7 18.50 14.43 -33.86
N VAL A 8 18.03 15.66 -33.63
CA VAL A 8 17.33 16.03 -32.40
C VAL A 8 15.96 15.31 -32.33
N ILE A 9 15.24 15.18 -33.43
CA ILE A 9 13.98 14.45 -33.48
C ILE A 9 14.22 12.94 -33.26
N LEU A 10 15.28 12.37 -33.82
CA LEU A 10 15.64 10.97 -33.59
C LEU A 10 16.03 10.73 -32.13
N PHE A 11 16.73 11.67 -31.48
CA PHE A 11 17.11 11.59 -30.07
C PHE A 11 15.89 11.71 -29.15
N LEU A 12 14.93 12.58 -29.48
CA LEU A 12 13.66 12.72 -28.76
C LEU A 12 12.79 11.46 -28.91
N LEU A 13 12.74 10.85 -30.09
CA LEU A 13 12.04 9.59 -30.31
C LEU A 13 12.70 8.42 -29.57
N PHE A 14 14.04 8.42 -29.44
CA PHE A 14 14.77 7.39 -28.73
C PHE A 14 14.60 7.54 -27.20
N SER A 15 14.51 8.75 -26.68
CA SER A 15 14.25 9.00 -25.26
C SER A 15 12.82 8.62 -24.84
N THR A 16 11.85 8.73 -25.74
CA THR A 16 10.47 8.26 -25.46
C THR A 16 10.35 6.72 -25.46
N VAL A 17 11.22 6.02 -26.21
CA VAL A 17 11.26 4.55 -26.20
C VAL A 17 11.97 4.01 -24.97
N LEU A 18 12.97 4.74 -24.43
CA LEU A 18 13.67 4.35 -23.18
C LEU A 18 12.85 4.60 -21.92
N SER A 19 11.86 5.50 -21.96
CA SER A 19 10.91 5.69 -20.86
C SER A 19 9.78 4.64 -20.82
N GLY A 20 9.72 3.74 -21.79
CA GLY A 20 8.83 2.58 -21.82
C GLY A 20 9.31 1.39 -20.98
N GLY A 21 10.20 1.58 -20.01
CA GLY A 21 10.67 0.57 -19.11
C GLY A 21 9.55 0.04 -18.20
N CYS A 22 9.21 -1.25 -18.33
CA CYS A 22 8.27 -2.03 -17.53
C CYS A 22 6.81 -1.56 -17.61
N GLY A 23 6.10 -1.93 -18.66
CA GLY A 23 4.66 -1.70 -18.82
C GLY A 23 3.78 -2.23 -17.69
N HIS A 24 4.28 -3.16 -16.87
CA HIS A 24 3.58 -3.68 -15.71
C HIS A 24 3.52 -2.72 -14.51
N THR A 25 4.52 -1.88 -14.31
CA THR A 25 4.56 -0.98 -13.15
C THR A 25 3.41 0.02 -13.14
N LYS A 26 3.09 0.60 -14.27
CA LYS A 26 1.98 1.54 -14.41
C LYS A 26 0.63 0.83 -14.22
N GLU A 27 0.46 -0.34 -14.83
CA GLU A 27 -0.74 -1.16 -14.69
C GLU A 27 -0.95 -1.60 -13.23
N ASP A 28 0.12 -1.98 -12.54
CA ASP A 28 0.08 -2.37 -11.14
C ASP A 28 -0.30 -1.20 -10.24
N GLN A 29 0.26 -0.03 -10.48
CA GLN A 29 -0.11 1.18 -9.77
C GLN A 29 -1.59 1.54 -9.97
N GLU A 30 -2.08 1.49 -11.19
CA GLU A 30 -3.49 1.75 -11.49
C GLU A 30 -4.42 0.73 -10.82
N ARG A 31 -3.98 -0.52 -10.70
CA ARG A 31 -4.71 -1.57 -10.00
C ARG A 31 -4.79 -1.29 -8.50
N ILE A 32 -3.67 -0.90 -7.89
CA ILE A 32 -3.61 -0.53 -6.47
C ILE A 32 -4.48 0.70 -6.21
N ILE A 33 -4.37 1.74 -7.03
CA ILE A 33 -5.19 2.95 -6.91
C ILE A 33 -6.69 2.61 -6.95
N ARG A 34 -7.12 1.79 -7.90
CA ARG A 34 -8.53 1.36 -7.96
C ARG A 34 -8.97 0.60 -6.72
N TYR A 35 -8.09 -0.25 -6.19
CA TYR A 35 -8.36 -0.97 -4.95
C TYR A 35 -8.52 -0.02 -3.77
N LEU A 36 -7.60 0.95 -3.64
CA LEU A 36 -7.61 1.93 -2.56
C LEU A 36 -8.82 2.87 -2.66
N ASP A 37 -9.13 3.35 -3.86
CA ASP A 37 -10.31 4.20 -4.12
C ASP A 37 -11.62 3.50 -3.74
N ASN A 38 -11.73 2.20 -4.04
CA ASN A 38 -12.91 1.42 -3.69
C ASN A 38 -13.01 1.14 -2.18
N ARG A 39 -11.86 1.00 -1.50
CA ARG A 39 -11.82 0.65 -0.08
C ARG A 39 -11.90 1.88 0.83
N PHE A 40 -11.19 2.94 0.50
CA PHE A 40 -11.03 4.12 1.37
C PHE A 40 -11.65 5.39 0.82
N GLY A 41 -11.92 5.43 -0.47
CA GLY A 41 -12.38 6.62 -1.19
C GLY A 41 -11.22 7.40 -1.82
N LYS A 42 -11.57 8.18 -2.83
CA LYS A 42 -10.60 9.04 -3.52
C LYS A 42 -10.10 10.15 -2.59
N ASP A 43 -8.86 10.56 -2.78
CA ASP A 43 -8.23 11.66 -2.06
C ASP A 43 -8.11 11.47 -0.54
N THR A 44 -8.25 10.22 -0.03
CA THR A 44 -8.12 9.90 1.39
C THR A 44 -6.76 9.35 1.78
N TYR A 45 -5.86 9.18 0.83
CA TYR A 45 -4.53 8.60 1.00
C TYR A 45 -3.50 9.26 0.11
N THR A 46 -2.23 9.04 0.43
CA THR A 46 -1.09 9.31 -0.45
C THR A 46 -0.42 8.00 -0.84
N ILE A 47 0.09 7.92 -2.06
CA ILE A 47 0.80 6.75 -2.58
C ILE A 47 2.16 7.17 -3.12
N LYS A 48 3.20 6.42 -2.77
CA LYS A 48 4.57 6.62 -3.23
C LYS A 48 5.16 5.29 -3.67
N GLN A 49 5.73 5.25 -4.86
CA GLN A 49 6.42 4.06 -5.35
C GLN A 49 7.80 3.91 -4.70
N ASP A 50 8.13 2.69 -4.30
CA ASP A 50 9.49 2.26 -3.99
C ASP A 50 10.11 1.61 -5.22
N GLU A 51 11.08 2.27 -5.83
CA GLU A 51 11.76 1.80 -7.04
C GLU A 51 12.54 0.50 -6.84
N SER A 52 13.02 0.27 -5.61
CA SER A 52 13.90 -0.88 -5.31
C SER A 52 13.17 -2.23 -5.25
N TYR A 53 11.87 -2.24 -4.92
CA TYR A 53 11.17 -3.47 -4.57
C TYR A 53 9.82 -3.67 -5.26
N TYR A 54 9.45 -2.86 -6.22
CA TYR A 54 8.12 -2.90 -6.86
C TYR A 54 6.97 -2.81 -5.84
N ARG A 55 7.17 -1.99 -4.80
CA ARG A 55 6.20 -1.72 -3.75
C ARG A 55 5.66 -0.31 -3.87
N TRP A 56 4.47 -0.14 -3.37
CA TRP A 56 3.86 1.18 -3.21
C TRP A 56 3.58 1.39 -1.73
N PHE A 57 4.14 2.44 -1.19
CA PHE A 57 3.86 2.88 0.17
C PHE A 57 2.62 3.76 0.16
N VAL A 58 1.69 3.45 1.05
CA VAL A 58 0.42 4.15 1.18
C VAL A 58 0.27 4.64 2.60
N THR A 59 -0.11 5.90 2.75
CA THR A 59 -0.40 6.54 4.03
C THR A 59 -1.80 7.11 3.96
N LEU A 60 -2.68 6.69 4.88
CA LEU A 60 -4.03 7.27 4.98
C LEU A 60 -3.95 8.64 5.63
N ASN A 61 -4.70 9.62 5.12
CA ASN A 61 -4.69 10.98 5.64
C ASN A 61 -5.14 11.07 7.11
N GLN A 62 -6.00 10.15 7.54
CA GLN A 62 -6.43 10.05 8.94
C GLN A 62 -5.35 9.49 9.87
N TYR A 63 -4.36 8.80 9.34
CA TYR A 63 -3.28 8.15 10.08
C TYR A 63 -1.93 8.48 9.45
N PRO A 64 -1.48 9.75 9.54
CA PRO A 64 -0.29 10.23 8.83
C PRO A 64 1.02 9.57 9.29
N ASP A 65 1.02 9.00 10.48
CA ASP A 65 2.18 8.32 11.05
C ASP A 65 2.25 6.82 10.69
N LEU A 66 1.20 6.28 10.07
CA LEU A 66 1.14 4.89 9.65
C LEU A 66 1.34 4.76 8.14
N THR A 67 2.36 4.03 7.77
CA THR A 67 2.64 3.71 6.36
C THR A 67 2.55 2.20 6.15
N VAL A 68 1.77 1.80 5.18
CA VAL A 68 1.61 0.42 4.76
C VAL A 68 2.13 0.23 3.35
N TYR A 69 2.47 -1.01 2.98
CA TYR A 69 2.87 -1.29 1.61
C TYR A 69 1.83 -2.14 0.88
N TYR A 70 1.81 -1.97 -0.43
CA TYR A 70 1.05 -2.77 -1.38
C TYR A 70 1.96 -3.29 -2.48
N THR A 71 1.77 -4.54 -2.84
CA THR A 71 2.45 -5.17 -3.98
C THR A 71 1.42 -5.89 -4.85
N VAL A 72 1.74 -6.05 -6.13
CA VAL A 72 0.94 -6.88 -7.04
C VAL A 72 1.71 -8.17 -7.30
N SER A 73 1.12 -9.28 -6.91
CA SER A 73 1.67 -10.62 -7.15
C SER A 73 1.03 -11.23 -8.39
N ARG A 74 1.86 -11.76 -9.26
CA ARG A 74 1.45 -12.53 -10.45
C ARG A 74 2.01 -13.93 -10.32
N ASP A 75 1.14 -14.92 -10.38
CA ASP A 75 1.57 -16.31 -10.54
C ASP A 75 1.71 -16.61 -12.03
N PRO A 76 2.94 -16.83 -12.54
CA PRO A 76 3.17 -17.06 -13.95
C PRO A 76 2.56 -18.39 -14.45
N LEU A 77 2.24 -19.30 -13.56
CA LEU A 77 1.63 -20.60 -13.87
C LEU A 77 0.10 -20.60 -13.73
N SER A 78 -0.44 -19.55 -13.13
CA SER A 78 -1.87 -19.42 -12.90
C SER A 78 -2.50 -18.49 -13.94
N MET A 79 -3.61 -18.91 -14.51
CA MET A 79 -4.46 -18.06 -15.34
C MET A 79 -5.33 -17.10 -14.52
N THR A 80 -5.07 -17.00 -13.20
CA THR A 80 -5.81 -16.12 -12.31
C THR A 80 -5.36 -14.66 -12.45
N SER A 81 -6.25 -13.76 -12.12
CA SER A 81 -5.94 -12.32 -12.08
C SER A 81 -4.86 -12.03 -11.04
N PRO A 82 -3.99 -11.04 -11.29
CA PRO A 82 -3.01 -10.61 -10.29
C PRO A 82 -3.65 -10.26 -8.96
N SER A 83 -3.05 -10.69 -7.86
CA SER A 83 -3.51 -10.42 -6.50
C SER A 83 -2.76 -9.24 -5.87
N ILE A 84 -3.44 -8.52 -4.99
CA ILE A 84 -2.82 -7.46 -4.18
C ILE A 84 -2.47 -8.04 -2.82
N THR A 85 -1.22 -7.83 -2.40
CA THR A 85 -0.70 -8.19 -1.08
C THR A 85 -0.32 -6.93 -0.33
N THR A 86 -0.62 -6.87 0.96
CA THR A 86 -0.38 -5.72 1.82
C THR A 86 -0.12 -6.18 3.25
N ASN A 87 0.57 -5.35 4.03
CA ASN A 87 0.70 -5.48 5.49
C ASN A 87 -0.28 -4.58 6.26
N PHE A 88 -1.36 -4.16 5.61
CA PHE A 88 -2.34 -3.23 6.20
C PHE A 88 -2.88 -3.75 7.53
N ASP A 89 -3.36 -4.99 7.55
CA ASP A 89 -3.99 -5.57 8.74
C ASP A 89 -3.00 -5.67 9.92
N GLU A 90 -1.75 -6.03 9.65
CA GLU A 90 -0.69 -6.10 10.65
C GLU A 90 -0.44 -4.73 11.30
N VAL A 91 -0.15 -3.71 10.47
CA VAL A 91 0.20 -2.36 10.94
C VAL A 91 -0.96 -1.72 11.71
N PHE A 92 -2.18 -1.84 11.20
CA PHE A 92 -3.35 -1.24 11.84
C PHE A 92 -3.81 -2.00 13.07
N SER A 93 -3.64 -3.34 13.14
CA SER A 93 -3.84 -4.13 14.35
C SER A 93 -2.92 -3.68 15.47
N GLU A 94 -1.64 -3.58 15.20
CA GLU A 94 -0.65 -3.14 16.20
C GLU A 94 -1.00 -1.74 16.72
N HIS A 95 -1.31 -0.82 15.82
CA HIS A 95 -1.71 0.54 16.20
C HIS A 95 -2.98 0.55 17.06
N ALA A 96 -4.00 -0.20 16.69
CA ALA A 96 -5.25 -0.30 17.45
C ALA A 96 -5.04 -0.86 18.86
N VAL A 97 -4.19 -1.89 18.97
CA VAL A 97 -3.82 -2.46 20.28
C VAL A 97 -3.09 -1.46 21.15
N GLU A 98 -2.14 -0.72 20.60
CA GLU A 98 -1.40 0.33 21.33
C GLU A 98 -2.31 1.45 21.80
N GLU A 99 -3.18 1.96 20.94
CA GLU A 99 -4.14 3.00 21.28
C GLU A 99 -5.14 2.54 22.34
N TYR A 100 -5.60 1.30 22.25
CA TYR A 100 -6.48 0.72 23.26
C TYR A 100 -5.79 0.62 24.63
N LYS A 101 -4.54 0.14 24.66
CA LYS A 101 -3.76 0.06 25.90
C LYS A 101 -3.56 1.44 26.53
N LYS A 102 -3.20 2.45 25.75
CA LYS A 102 -3.06 3.82 26.22
C LYS A 102 -4.36 4.38 26.78
N THR A 103 -5.47 4.20 26.07
CA THR A 103 -6.78 4.73 26.46
C THR A 103 -7.31 4.10 27.74
N HIS A 104 -7.01 2.81 27.98
CA HIS A 104 -7.47 2.06 29.16
C HIS A 104 -6.42 1.95 30.25
N ALA A 105 -5.28 2.63 30.12
CA ALA A 105 -4.16 2.59 31.07
C ALA A 105 -3.69 1.14 31.39
N LEU A 106 -3.63 0.29 30.38
CA LEU A 106 -3.18 -1.11 30.49
C LEU A 106 -1.67 -1.20 30.37
N GLY A 107 -1.06 -2.12 31.14
CA GLY A 107 0.35 -2.42 31.07
C GLY A 107 0.72 -3.30 29.87
N ASP A 108 2.03 -3.45 29.64
CA ASP A 108 2.57 -4.28 28.54
C ASP A 108 2.32 -5.78 28.72
N ASP A 109 2.02 -6.20 29.95
CA ASP A 109 1.67 -7.57 30.32
C ASP A 109 0.24 -7.98 29.91
N VAL A 110 -0.57 -7.03 29.48
CA VAL A 110 -1.94 -7.27 29.02
C VAL A 110 -1.93 -7.57 27.53
N LEU A 111 -2.42 -8.76 27.15
CA LEU A 111 -2.61 -9.14 25.76
C LEU A 111 -3.96 -8.59 25.26
N VAL A 112 -3.90 -7.84 24.20
CA VAL A 112 -5.07 -7.31 23.48
C VAL A 112 -5.13 -7.95 22.11
N PHE A 113 -6.26 -8.57 21.80
CA PHE A 113 -6.49 -9.19 20.49
C PHE A 113 -7.55 -8.41 19.74
N ASP A 114 -7.28 -8.12 18.51
CA ASP A 114 -8.24 -7.60 17.57
C ASP A 114 -8.79 -8.74 16.71
N ASP A 115 -10.08 -8.99 16.81
CA ASP A 115 -10.78 -10.03 16.07
C ASP A 115 -11.51 -9.51 14.83
N SER A 116 -11.37 -8.21 14.52
CA SER A 116 -12.00 -7.61 13.36
C SER A 116 -10.99 -7.32 12.25
N ILE A 117 -11.28 -7.81 11.08
CA ILE A 117 -10.53 -7.52 9.83
C ILE A 117 -11.00 -6.20 9.21
N ASP A 118 -12.10 -5.64 9.67
CA ASP A 118 -12.70 -4.41 9.13
C ASP A 118 -12.21 -3.17 9.85
N PHE A 119 -10.93 -2.87 9.65
CA PHE A 119 -10.24 -1.72 10.27
C PHE A 119 -10.78 -0.36 9.87
N VAL A 120 -11.57 -0.27 8.84
CA VAL A 120 -11.88 1.03 8.24
C VAL A 120 -12.76 1.89 9.13
N TYR A 121 -13.59 1.28 10.01
CA TYR A 121 -14.54 2.07 10.80
C TYR A 121 -14.89 1.52 12.18
N HIS A 122 -14.64 0.24 12.49
CA HIS A 122 -15.03 -0.36 13.78
C HIS A 122 -14.05 -1.45 14.21
N THR A 123 -13.02 -1.09 14.92
CA THR A 123 -12.14 -2.06 15.57
C THR A 123 -12.84 -2.64 16.79
N LYS A 124 -13.18 -3.92 16.75
CA LYS A 124 -13.58 -4.66 17.92
C LYS A 124 -12.33 -5.19 18.63
N VAL A 125 -11.97 -4.60 19.73
CA VAL A 125 -10.82 -5.03 20.53
C VAL A 125 -11.34 -5.90 21.67
N THR A 126 -10.88 -7.15 21.72
CA THR A 126 -11.20 -8.08 22.78
C THR A 126 -10.04 -8.13 23.77
N VAL A 127 -10.28 -7.81 25.03
CA VAL A 127 -9.29 -7.95 26.10
C VAL A 127 -9.46 -9.32 26.71
N SER A 128 -8.43 -10.18 26.60
CA SER A 128 -8.38 -11.47 27.26
C SER A 128 -7.54 -11.38 28.53
N TYR A 129 -8.15 -11.62 29.67
CA TYR A 129 -7.42 -11.76 30.93
C TYR A 129 -7.01 -13.22 31.09
N THR A 130 -5.72 -13.50 30.96
CA THR A 130 -5.17 -14.78 31.40
C THR A 130 -4.97 -14.71 32.92
N HIS A 131 -5.83 -15.39 33.66
CA HIS A 131 -5.51 -15.69 35.05
C HIS A 131 -4.39 -16.72 35.08
N LEU A 132 -3.23 -16.28 35.47
CA LEU A 132 -2.14 -17.16 35.90
C LEU A 132 -2.43 -17.63 37.34
#